data_0f07e7746905215f83d2c0090ae87be4
#
_entry.id   0f07e7746905215f83d2c0090ae87be4
#
_cell.length_a   1.000
_cell.length_b   1.000
_cell.length_c   1.000
_cell.angle_alpha   90.00
_cell.angle_beta   90.00
_cell.angle_gamma   90.00
#
_symmetry.space_group_name_H-M   'P 1'
#
loop_
_entity.id
_entity.type
_entity.pdbx_description
1 polymer ?
#
loop_
_entity_poly.entity_id
_entity_poly.type
_entity_poly.pdbx_seq_one_letter_code
_entity_poly.pdbx_strand_id
1 'polypeptide(L)' 'MAKRKEFGAREAELLEKLLALRLYSMGATQSQIASFMGKSKSWVNGLMKGLPKRGDGHG' A
#
# COMPACT_ATOMS: atom_id res chain seq x y z
N MET A 1 11.94 24.19 9.75
CA MET A 1 11.87 23.60 9.67
C MET A 1 12.30 23.07 9.54
N ALA A 2 12.18 23.07 9.86
CA ALA A 2 12.70 22.34 9.82
C ALA A 2 12.87 21.65 8.81
N LYS A 3 13.59 21.14 8.74
CA LYS A 3 13.85 20.46 7.84
C LYS A 3 13.07 19.38 7.78
N ARG A 4 12.52 19.01 6.81
CA ARG A 4 11.81 17.98 6.78
C ARG A 4 12.60 16.81 6.67
N LYS A 5 12.22 15.79 7.19
CA LYS A 5 12.89 14.62 7.09
C LYS A 5 12.72 14.05 5.78
N GLU A 6 13.70 13.64 5.17
CA GLU A 6 13.58 13.00 3.96
C GLU A 6 13.54 11.56 4.14
N PHE A 7 12.61 10.85 3.60
CA PHE A 7 12.53 9.41 3.70
C PHE A 7 13.35 8.81 2.60
N GLY A 8 14.03 7.75 2.88
CA GLY A 8 14.73 7.01 1.84
C GLY A 8 13.71 6.26 0.99
N ALA A 9 14.19 5.69 -0.09
CA ALA A 9 13.31 4.97 -1.00
C ALA A 9 12.58 3.84 -0.32
N ARG A 10 13.25 3.18 0.61
CA ARG A 10 12.65 2.08 1.30
C ARG A 10 11.54 2.53 2.20
N GLU A 11 11.74 3.62 2.92
CA GLU A 11 10.70 4.13 3.80
C GLU A 11 9.53 4.66 3.00
N ALA A 12 9.81 5.32 1.88
CA ALA A 12 8.75 5.85 1.05
C ALA A 12 7.90 4.71 0.51
N GLU A 13 8.54 3.64 0.12
CA GLU A 13 7.83 2.49 -0.40
C GLU A 13 6.96 1.86 0.67
N LEU A 14 7.46 1.77 1.88
CA LEU A 14 6.69 1.23 2.97
C LEU A 14 5.47 2.07 3.25
N LEU A 15 5.63 3.39 3.23
CA LEU A 15 4.51 4.28 3.47
C LEU A 15 3.46 4.14 2.37
N GLU A 16 3.91 3.97 1.14
CA GLU A 16 2.99 3.77 0.03
C GLU A 16 2.20 2.49 0.21
N LYS A 17 2.88 1.45 0.64
CA LYS A 17 2.21 0.18 0.86
C LYS A 17 1.19 0.28 1.98
N LEU A 18 1.55 0.98 3.04
CA LEU A 18 0.63 1.16 4.15
C LEU A 18 -0.58 1.96 3.73
N LEU A 19 -0.37 2.99 2.94
CA LEU A 19 -1.48 3.79 2.47
C LEU A 19 -2.40 2.95 1.59
N ALA A 20 -1.83 2.16 0.70
CA ALA A 20 -2.63 1.32 -0.17
C ALA A 20 -3.47 0.34 0.65
N LEU A 21 -2.87 -0.24 1.68
CA LEU A 21 -3.58 -1.17 2.54
C LEU A 21 -4.70 -0.48 3.28
N ARG A 22 -4.46 0.73 3.71
CA ARG A 22 -5.47 1.47 4.41
C ARG A 22 -6.65 1.77 3.50
N LEU A 23 -6.35 2.20 2.28
CA LEU A 23 -7.40 2.48 1.33
C LEU A 23 -8.23 1.23 1.03
N TYR A 24 -7.53 0.12 0.91
CA TYR A 24 -8.21 -1.13 0.64
C TYR A 24 -9.12 -1.51 1.80
N SER A 25 -8.66 -1.32 3.02
CA SER A 25 -9.47 -1.65 4.19
C SER A 25 -10.67 -0.73 4.32
N MET A 26 -10.63 0.42 3.69
CA MET A 26 -11.74 1.34 3.67
C MET A 26 -12.71 1.07 2.53
N GLY A 27 -12.46 0.05 1.78
CA GLY A 27 -13.36 -0.35 0.70
C GLY A 27 -12.97 0.06 -0.70
N ALA A 28 -11.80 0.65 -0.86
CA ALA A 28 -11.38 1.06 -2.19
C ALA A 28 -11.01 -0.17 -3.02
N THR A 29 -11.28 -0.11 -4.31
CA THR A 29 -10.90 -1.20 -5.19
C THR A 29 -9.45 -1.04 -5.59
N GLN A 30 -8.87 -2.07 -6.14
CA GLN A 30 -7.49 -2.01 -6.59
C GLN A 30 -7.31 -0.94 -7.66
N SER A 31 -8.28 -0.80 -8.55
CA SER A 31 -8.22 0.22 -9.56
C SER A 31 -8.24 1.61 -8.96
N GLN A 32 -9.08 1.81 -7.96
CA GLN A 32 -9.15 3.10 -7.30
C GLN A 32 -7.86 3.42 -6.59
N ILE A 33 -7.28 2.45 -5.93
CA ILE A 33 -6.03 2.63 -5.22
C ILE A 33 -4.92 2.99 -6.19
N ALA A 34 -4.85 2.25 -7.29
CA ALA A 34 -3.82 2.49 -8.29
C ALA A 34 -3.93 3.90 -8.83
N SER A 35 -5.13 4.30 -9.15
CA SER A 35 -5.37 5.62 -9.70
C SER A 35 -5.02 6.71 -8.70
N PHE A 36 -5.47 6.54 -7.48
CA PHE A 36 -5.23 7.53 -6.45
C PHE A 36 -3.74 7.69 -6.16
N MET A 37 -3.02 6.60 -6.16
CA MET A 37 -1.62 6.62 -5.81
C MET A 37 -0.70 6.81 -7.00
N GLY A 38 -1.24 6.84 -8.19
CA GLY A 38 -0.41 6.97 -9.38
C GLY A 38 0.42 5.73 -9.65
N LYS A 39 -0.08 4.57 -9.24
CA LYS A 39 0.63 3.31 -9.46
C LYS A 39 -0.14 2.47 -10.44
N SER A 40 0.47 1.40 -10.91
CA SER A 40 -0.21 0.52 -11.83
C SER A 40 -1.08 -0.46 -11.04
N LYS A 41 -2.05 -1.02 -11.69
CA LYS A 41 -2.87 -2.03 -11.08
C LYS A 41 -2.04 -3.24 -10.73
N SER A 42 -1.04 -3.52 -11.54
CA SER A 42 -0.13 -4.61 -11.27
C SER A 42 0.60 -4.41 -9.96
N TRP A 43 1.00 -3.18 -9.67
CA TRP A 43 1.68 -2.88 -8.43
C TRP A 43 0.75 -3.15 -7.24
N VAL A 44 -0.49 -2.69 -7.33
CA VAL A 44 -1.45 -2.88 -6.27
C VAL A 44 -1.79 -4.36 -6.10
N ASN A 45 -1.98 -5.04 -7.20
CA ASN A 45 -2.29 -6.44 -7.16
C ASN A 45 -1.16 -7.24 -6.54
N GLY A 46 0.07 -6.92 -6.90
CA GLY A 46 1.23 -7.58 -6.31
C GLY A 46 1.32 -7.34 -4.82
N LEU A 47 1.01 -6.12 -4.40
CA LEU A 47 1.01 -5.80 -2.99
C LEU A 47 -0.03 -6.63 -2.24
N MET A 48 -1.22 -6.71 -2.78
CA MET A 48 -2.29 -7.47 -2.12
C MET A 48 -1.97 -8.94 -2.05
N LYS A 49 -1.34 -9.48 -3.07
CA LYS A 49 -0.98 -10.86 -3.07
C LYS A 49 0.10 -11.17 -2.06
N GLY A 50 0.94 -10.22 -1.77
CA GLY A 50 2.01 -10.42 -0.82
C GLY A 50 1.57 -10.33 0.62
N LEU A 51 0.32 -9.96 0.89
CA LEU A 51 -0.12 -9.84 2.25
C LEU A 51 -0.40 -11.17 2.86
N PRO A 52 -0.11 -11.34 4.14
CA PRO A 52 -0.49 -12.55 4.80
C PRO A 52 -1.98 -12.57 4.89
N LYS A 53 -2.55 -13.74 4.79
CA LYS A 53 -3.92 -13.84 4.89
C LYS A 53 -4.31 -13.73 6.30
N ARG A 54 -5.17 -12.85 6.64
CA ARG A 54 -5.53 -12.79 7.97
C ARG A 54 -6.56 -13.70 8.24
N GLY A 55 -6.76 -14.16 9.14
CA GLY A 55 -7.77 -15.09 9.46
C GLY A 55 -7.50 -16.41 9.06
N ASP A 56 -6.54 -16.64 8.45
CA ASP A 56 -6.30 -17.85 8.07
C ASP A 56 -5.57 -18.44 8.81
N GLY A 57 -5.42 -18.29 9.34
CA GLY A 57 -4.67 -18.81 10.04
C GLY A 57 -4.56 -19.38 10.69
N HIS A 58 -4.65 -19.20 10.59
CA HIS A 58 -4.56 -19.51 10.99
C HIS A 58 -4.48 -19.84 11.12
N GLY A 59 -4.49 -19.82 11.25
CA GLY A 59 -4.24 -20.25 11.32
C GLY A 59 -4.06 -20.32 11.21
#